data_ffb92a82c9ec46a7cc34418db12aeaae
#
_entry.id   ffb92a82c9ec46a7cc34418db12aeaae
#
_cell.length_a   1.000
_cell.length_b   1.000
_cell.length_c   1.000
_cell.angle_alpha   90.00
_cell.angle_beta   90.00
_cell.angle_gamma   90.00
#
_symmetry.space_group_name_H-M   'P 1'
#
loop_
_entity.id
_entity.type
_entity.pdbx_description
1 polymer ?
#
loop_
_entity_poly.entity_id
_entity_poly.type
_entity_poly.pdbx_seq_one_letter_code
_entity_poly.pdbx_strand_id
1 'polypeptide(L)'
;REDGSAVIGKPGLSISANLGYQGSDSSGYFTDIIRTVAGINKARVSTGGIYLYTYDFNNRHTTGNTEAGVDVLCTIVDGSLSIGGTMTLVVDQVIEATSATAIGPDQIVLSANALSNTYYTDALRNIPVGATVTVTVSAANEAWNDVQYAVGALYSLVQDGAVVSGLPSGVNPRTAVGVTADGTVVFYTIDGRRSGHSIGASLSQV
;
A
#
# COMPACT_ATOMS: atom_id res chain seq x y z
N ARG A 1 -8.89 -15.16 -3.11
CA ARG A 1 -9.11 -15.42 -1.68
C ARG A 1 -8.77 -16.87 -1.36
N GLU A 2 -8.74 -17.20 -0.09
CA GLU A 2 -8.46 -18.56 0.38
C GLU A 2 -9.52 -19.58 -0.09
N ASP A 3 -10.76 -19.15 -0.22
CA ASP A 3 -11.89 -19.97 -0.72
C ASP A 3 -11.89 -20.17 -2.24
N GLY A 4 -10.87 -19.68 -2.95
CA GLY A 4 -10.76 -19.72 -4.41
C GLY A 4 -11.60 -18.68 -5.13
N SER A 5 -12.36 -17.84 -4.45
CA SER A 5 -13.16 -16.79 -5.08
C SER A 5 -12.28 -15.61 -5.53
N ALA A 6 -12.74 -14.87 -6.54
CA ALA A 6 -12.10 -13.66 -7.04
C ALA A 6 -12.99 -12.42 -6.84
N VAL A 7 -12.36 -11.27 -6.65
CA VAL A 7 -13.03 -9.97 -6.58
C VAL A 7 -12.35 -8.99 -7.53
N ILE A 8 -13.14 -8.22 -8.26
CA ILE A 8 -12.66 -7.13 -9.13
C ILE A 8 -13.26 -5.83 -8.64
N GLY A 9 -12.43 -4.79 -8.55
CA GLY A 9 -12.88 -3.47 -8.14
C GLY A 9 -11.78 -2.63 -7.52
N LYS A 10 -12.17 -1.58 -6.83
CA LYS A 10 -11.26 -0.73 -6.05
C LYS A 10 -11.41 -1.08 -4.57
N PRO A 11 -10.35 -1.53 -3.91
CA PRO A 11 -10.42 -1.92 -2.49
C PRO A 11 -10.71 -0.74 -1.56
N GLY A 12 -10.38 0.51 -1.97
CA GLY A 12 -10.51 1.66 -1.09
C GLY A 12 -9.70 1.48 0.19
N LEU A 13 -8.41 1.16 0.04
CA LEU A 13 -7.54 0.86 1.19
C LEU A 13 -7.30 2.10 2.04
N SER A 14 -7.36 1.91 3.36
CA SER A 14 -6.82 2.82 4.35
C SER A 14 -5.85 2.08 5.25
N ILE A 15 -4.75 2.74 5.60
CA ILE A 15 -3.70 2.17 6.43
C ILE A 15 -3.46 3.13 7.57
N SER A 16 -3.56 2.63 8.80
CA SER A 16 -3.32 3.40 10.01
C SER A 16 -2.24 2.75 10.87
N ALA A 17 -1.46 3.57 11.54
CA ALA A 17 -0.49 3.15 12.54
C ALA A 17 -0.85 3.79 13.89
N ASN A 18 -1.13 2.97 14.91
CA ASN A 18 -1.10 3.40 16.30
C ASN A 18 0.35 3.34 16.76
N LEU A 19 0.89 4.49 17.12
CA LEU A 19 2.33 4.68 17.37
C LEU A 19 2.78 4.22 18.76
N GLY A 20 1.88 3.63 19.55
CA GLY A 20 2.23 3.02 20.84
C GLY A 20 2.52 4.02 21.96
N TYR A 21 2.11 5.27 21.80
CA TYR A 21 2.16 6.27 22.88
C TYR A 21 0.94 7.19 22.83
N GLN A 22 0.72 7.91 23.93
CA GLN A 22 -0.40 8.83 24.06
C GLN A 22 0.08 10.28 23.99
N GLY A 23 -0.71 11.12 23.36
CA GLY A 23 -0.57 12.56 23.36
C GLY A 23 -1.77 13.23 24.01
N SER A 24 -1.57 14.41 24.59
CA SER A 24 -2.66 15.22 25.11
C SER A 24 -3.23 16.13 24.03
N ASP A 25 -4.55 16.24 23.98
CA ASP A 25 -5.23 17.24 23.17
C ASP A 25 -5.24 18.63 23.89
N SER A 26 -5.84 19.63 23.25
CA SER A 26 -5.97 20.99 23.81
C SER A 26 -6.83 21.06 25.09
N SER A 27 -7.59 20.02 25.39
CA SER A 27 -8.42 19.90 26.61
C SER A 27 -7.71 19.11 27.71
N GLY A 28 -6.49 18.62 27.45
CA GLY A 28 -5.69 17.83 28.39
C GLY A 28 -6.07 16.34 28.46
N TYR A 29 -6.96 15.86 27.57
CA TYR A 29 -7.24 14.42 27.48
C TYR A 29 -6.12 13.71 26.75
N PHE A 30 -5.70 12.57 27.30
CA PHE A 30 -4.73 11.68 26.66
C PHE A 30 -5.43 10.74 25.70
N THR A 31 -4.95 10.69 24.47
CA THR A 31 -5.42 9.79 23.44
C THR A 31 -4.25 9.11 22.73
N ASP A 32 -4.47 7.90 22.23
CA ASP A 32 -3.48 7.20 21.43
C ASP A 32 -3.13 8.01 20.17
N ILE A 33 -1.85 8.09 19.88
CA ILE A 33 -1.37 8.75 18.66
C ILE A 33 -1.51 7.79 17.49
N ILE A 34 -2.56 8.00 16.69
CA ILE A 34 -2.80 7.26 15.45
C ILE A 34 -2.50 8.15 14.25
N ARG A 35 -1.81 7.61 13.26
CA ARG A 35 -1.47 8.31 12.02
C ARG A 35 -1.82 7.47 10.80
N THR A 36 -2.27 8.14 9.74
CA THR A 36 -2.46 7.51 8.43
C THR A 36 -1.10 7.23 7.80
N VAL A 37 -0.95 6.01 7.26
CA VAL A 37 0.18 5.62 6.43
C VAL A 37 -0.17 5.94 4.98
N ALA A 38 0.60 6.84 4.38
CA ALA A 38 0.34 7.36 3.02
C ALA A 38 0.72 6.37 1.91
N GLY A 39 1.55 5.40 2.23
CA GLY A 39 1.93 4.35 1.27
C GLY A 39 2.82 3.29 1.87
N ILE A 40 2.71 2.09 1.32
CA ILE A 40 3.60 0.96 1.60
C ILE A 40 4.49 0.78 0.38
N ASN A 41 5.81 0.65 0.59
CA ASN A 41 6.80 0.42 -0.47
C ASN A 41 6.67 1.40 -1.64
N LYS A 42 6.52 2.69 -1.32
CA LYS A 42 6.46 3.80 -2.27
C LYS A 42 7.50 4.84 -1.93
N ALA A 43 8.01 5.53 -2.95
CA ALA A 43 8.88 6.68 -2.74
C ALA A 43 8.19 7.71 -1.83
N ARG A 44 8.92 8.18 -0.82
CA ARG A 44 8.47 9.20 0.11
C ARG A 44 8.41 10.56 -0.59
N VAL A 45 7.19 11.10 -0.75
CA VAL A 45 7.01 12.42 -1.35
C VAL A 45 7.15 13.53 -0.31
N SER A 46 7.59 14.72 -0.75
CA SER A 46 7.89 15.86 0.13
C SER A 46 6.68 16.39 0.92
N THR A 47 5.48 16.21 0.41
CA THR A 47 4.26 16.83 0.94
C THR A 47 3.52 15.99 1.96
N GLY A 48 4.04 14.81 2.37
CA GLY A 48 3.35 14.31 3.43
C GLY A 48 3.19 12.87 3.77
N GLY A 49 2.84 12.69 5.02
CA GLY A 49 2.44 11.42 5.56
C GLY A 49 3.60 10.57 6.06
N ILE A 50 3.22 9.49 6.72
CA ILE A 50 4.13 8.42 7.10
C ILE A 50 4.12 7.39 5.98
N TYR A 51 5.29 6.90 5.60
CA TYR A 51 5.48 5.81 4.65
C TYR A 51 6.01 4.60 5.38
N LEU A 52 5.61 3.42 4.95
CA LEU A 52 6.04 2.15 5.50
C LEU A 52 6.88 1.41 4.47
N TYR A 53 8.04 0.93 4.88
CA TYR A 53 8.96 0.17 4.04
C TYR A 53 9.22 -1.21 4.63
N THR A 54 9.10 -2.22 3.78
CA THR A 54 9.44 -3.62 4.10
C THR A 54 10.80 -4.00 3.51
N TYR A 55 11.35 -5.11 3.96
CA TYR A 55 12.56 -5.70 3.42
C TYR A 55 12.53 -5.86 1.89
N ASP A 56 11.36 -6.20 1.33
CA ASP A 56 11.18 -6.48 -0.09
C ASP A 56 10.97 -5.22 -0.96
N PHE A 57 11.09 -4.02 -0.39
CA PHE A 57 10.88 -2.79 -1.16
C PHE A 57 11.84 -2.66 -2.34
N ASN A 58 13.10 -3.03 -2.17
CA ASN A 58 14.11 -3.01 -3.22
C ASN A 58 15.24 -4.00 -2.94
N ASN A 59 16.06 -4.30 -3.94
CA ASN A 59 17.16 -5.28 -3.85
C ASN A 59 18.29 -4.89 -2.88
N ARG A 60 18.29 -3.65 -2.38
CA ARG A 60 19.29 -3.18 -1.39
C ARG A 60 18.77 -3.31 0.04
N HIS A 61 17.49 -3.69 0.19
CA HIS A 61 16.81 -3.81 1.48
C HIS A 61 16.94 -2.54 2.32
N THR A 62 16.60 -1.40 1.74
CA THR A 62 16.64 -0.09 2.38
C THR A 62 15.38 0.72 2.06
N THR A 63 15.14 1.81 2.80
CA THR A 63 14.07 2.76 2.48
C THR A 63 14.25 3.46 1.13
N GLY A 64 15.46 3.42 0.55
CA GLY A 64 15.78 4.11 -0.70
C GLY A 64 15.68 5.64 -0.63
N ASN A 65 15.43 6.21 0.54
CA ASN A 65 15.31 7.66 0.71
C ASN A 65 16.68 8.33 0.57
N THR A 66 16.70 9.43 -0.19
CA THR A 66 17.89 10.27 -0.38
C THR A 66 17.81 11.59 0.39
N GLU A 67 16.65 11.90 0.95
CA GLU A 67 16.38 13.14 1.65
C GLU A 67 16.26 12.89 3.16
N ALA A 68 16.61 13.90 3.93
CA ALA A 68 16.51 13.85 5.39
C ALA A 68 15.08 13.56 5.87
N GLY A 69 14.96 12.90 7.00
CA GLY A 69 13.68 12.55 7.61
C GLY A 69 13.83 11.86 8.95
N VAL A 70 12.71 11.45 9.49
CA VAL A 70 12.65 10.61 10.70
C VAL A 70 12.24 9.20 10.27
N ASP A 71 13.09 8.24 10.55
CA ASP A 71 12.86 6.82 10.31
C ASP A 71 12.74 6.09 11.64
N VAL A 72 11.73 5.25 11.79
CA VAL A 72 11.54 4.39 12.96
C VAL A 72 11.70 2.95 12.49
N LEU A 73 12.78 2.32 12.90
CA LEU A 73 13.07 0.91 12.64
C LEU A 73 12.34 0.08 13.68
N CYS A 74 11.58 -0.91 13.22
CA CYS A 74 10.79 -1.78 14.06
C CYS A 74 10.99 -3.25 13.68
N THR A 75 10.99 -4.15 14.66
CA THR A 75 10.91 -5.59 14.45
C THR A 75 9.46 -6.05 14.43
N ILE A 76 9.11 -6.91 13.47
CA ILE A 76 7.80 -7.56 13.38
C ILE A 76 7.73 -8.64 14.46
N VAL A 77 6.68 -8.56 15.31
CA VAL A 77 6.47 -9.54 16.38
C VAL A 77 5.24 -10.41 16.16
N ASP A 78 4.24 -9.89 15.41
CA ASP A 78 3.03 -10.66 15.10
C ASP A 78 2.28 -10.05 13.91
N GLY A 79 1.45 -10.85 13.24
CA GLY A 79 0.55 -10.44 12.18
C GLY A 79 1.24 -10.18 10.82
N SER A 80 0.49 -9.58 9.91
CA SER A 80 0.95 -9.28 8.54
C SER A 80 0.24 -8.05 7.96
N LEU A 81 0.79 -7.48 6.88
CA LEU A 81 0.17 -6.38 6.12
C LEU A 81 -0.91 -6.89 5.14
N SER A 82 -1.74 -7.86 5.56
CA SER A 82 -2.89 -8.31 4.77
C SER A 82 -4.06 -7.33 4.87
N ILE A 83 -4.91 -7.30 3.85
CA ILE A 83 -6.14 -6.49 3.89
C ILE A 83 -7.08 -7.07 4.96
N GLY A 84 -7.58 -6.22 5.84
CA GLY A 84 -8.34 -6.62 7.02
C GLY A 84 -7.48 -7.06 8.21
N GLY A 85 -6.15 -7.11 8.04
CA GLY A 85 -5.21 -7.55 9.05
C GLY A 85 -4.59 -6.41 9.87
N THR A 86 -3.94 -6.82 10.95
CA THR A 86 -3.12 -5.95 11.80
C THR A 86 -1.75 -6.59 12.00
N MET A 87 -0.71 -5.79 11.88
CA MET A 87 0.67 -6.17 12.15
C MET A 87 1.13 -5.48 13.43
N THR A 88 1.75 -6.21 14.32
CA THR A 88 2.32 -5.72 15.57
C THR A 88 3.84 -5.63 15.46
N LEU A 89 4.37 -4.49 15.83
CA LEU A 89 5.77 -4.13 15.72
C LEU A 89 6.30 -3.69 17.09
N VAL A 90 7.58 -3.94 17.35
CA VAL A 90 8.32 -3.34 18.47
C VAL A 90 9.36 -2.39 17.93
N VAL A 91 9.45 -1.19 18.48
CA VAL A 91 10.38 -0.15 18.05
C VAL A 91 11.80 -0.48 18.51
N ASP A 92 12.70 -0.65 17.57
CA ASP A 92 14.13 -0.90 17.82
C ASP A 92 14.90 0.42 17.94
N GLN A 93 14.60 1.37 17.03
CA GLN A 93 15.35 2.61 16.94
C GLN A 93 14.54 3.72 16.28
N VAL A 94 14.72 4.95 16.76
CA VAL A 94 14.29 6.19 16.11
C VAL A 94 15.52 6.90 15.55
N ILE A 95 15.51 7.22 14.25
CA ILE A 95 16.67 7.67 13.49
C ILE A 95 16.37 9.04 12.85
N GLU A 96 17.20 10.04 13.12
CA GLU A 96 17.25 11.26 12.27
C GLU A 96 18.02 10.92 11.00
N ALA A 97 17.30 10.39 10.02
CA ALA A 97 17.89 9.84 8.81
C ALA A 97 18.31 10.96 7.83
N THR A 98 19.54 10.88 7.33
CA THR A 98 20.07 11.76 6.26
C THR A 98 20.23 11.01 4.94
N SER A 99 19.99 9.71 4.95
CA SER A 99 20.11 8.78 3.80
C SER A 99 19.18 7.58 4.02
N ALA A 100 19.24 6.62 3.10
CA ALA A 100 18.45 5.40 3.19
C ALA A 100 18.79 4.57 4.45
N THR A 101 17.77 4.17 5.19
CA THR A 101 17.85 3.28 6.34
C THR A 101 17.79 1.82 5.87
N ALA A 102 18.69 0.97 6.38
CA ALA A 102 18.69 -0.47 6.12
C ALA A 102 17.52 -1.16 6.83
N ILE A 103 16.97 -2.21 6.21
CA ILE A 103 15.82 -2.97 6.70
C ILE A 103 16.20 -4.46 6.72
N GLY A 104 16.10 -5.09 7.87
CA GLY A 104 16.28 -6.55 8.02
C GLY A 104 15.05 -7.34 7.55
N PRO A 105 15.19 -8.68 7.38
CA PRO A 105 14.11 -9.52 6.87
C PRO A 105 12.82 -9.49 7.72
N ASP A 106 12.98 -9.34 9.04
CA ASP A 106 11.84 -9.28 9.98
C ASP A 106 11.59 -7.84 10.47
N GLN A 107 12.00 -6.84 9.68
CA GLN A 107 11.90 -5.44 10.06
C GLN A 107 11.03 -4.62 9.10
N ILE A 108 10.51 -3.55 9.63
CA ILE A 108 9.74 -2.50 8.95
C ILE A 108 10.34 -1.14 9.33
N VAL A 109 10.34 -0.22 8.40
CA VAL A 109 10.64 1.19 8.70
C VAL A 109 9.39 2.04 8.47
N LEU A 110 8.98 2.80 9.49
CA LEU A 110 8.06 3.92 9.35
C LEU A 110 8.89 5.19 9.11
N SER A 111 8.55 5.96 8.09
CA SER A 111 9.39 7.07 7.62
C SER A 111 8.57 8.31 7.31
N ALA A 112 9.01 9.47 7.78
CA ALA A 112 8.47 10.78 7.42
C ALA A 112 9.57 11.70 6.90
N ASN A 113 9.28 12.47 5.82
CA ASN A 113 10.24 13.41 5.24
C ASN A 113 10.41 14.63 6.14
N ALA A 114 11.64 15.13 6.33
CA ALA A 114 11.93 16.33 7.11
C ALA A 114 11.27 17.60 6.56
N LEU A 115 10.98 17.65 5.27
CA LEU A 115 10.24 18.73 4.62
C LEU A 115 8.71 18.60 4.81
N SER A 116 8.26 17.48 5.38
CA SER A 116 6.87 17.28 5.74
C SER A 116 6.48 18.20 6.91
N ASN A 117 5.16 18.35 7.09
CA ASN A 117 4.64 18.96 8.31
C ASN A 117 5.21 18.25 9.55
N THR A 118 5.63 19.01 10.55
CA THR A 118 6.14 18.51 11.83
C THR A 118 5.18 17.53 12.52
N TYR A 119 3.89 17.63 12.22
CA TYR A 119 2.86 16.68 12.65
C TYR A 119 3.24 15.20 12.44
N TYR A 120 3.95 14.88 11.35
CA TYR A 120 4.36 13.50 11.04
C TYR A 120 5.75 13.19 11.62
N THR A 121 6.70 14.10 11.44
CA THR A 121 8.06 13.88 11.95
C THR A 121 8.11 13.87 13.46
N ASP A 122 7.40 14.78 14.14
CA ASP A 122 7.34 14.80 15.59
C ASP A 122 6.58 13.59 16.14
N ALA A 123 5.53 13.14 15.44
CA ALA A 123 4.84 11.91 15.83
C ALA A 123 5.79 10.70 15.82
N LEU A 124 6.66 10.57 14.81
CA LEU A 124 7.65 9.49 14.76
C LEU A 124 8.78 9.68 15.76
N ARG A 125 9.27 10.90 15.93
CA ARG A 125 10.38 11.24 16.85
C ARG A 125 10.04 10.94 18.30
N ASN A 126 8.78 11.10 18.67
CA ASN A 126 8.32 10.92 20.05
C ASN A 126 7.96 9.46 20.40
N ILE A 127 8.10 8.51 19.46
CA ILE A 127 7.85 7.10 19.76
C ILE A 127 8.97 6.58 20.69
N PRO A 128 8.63 6.02 21.85
CA PRO A 128 9.65 5.41 22.71
C PRO A 128 10.25 4.15 22.07
N VAL A 129 11.55 3.98 22.19
CA VAL A 129 12.20 2.69 21.88
C VAL A 129 11.60 1.62 22.80
N GLY A 130 11.28 0.45 22.23
CA GLY A 130 10.58 -0.63 22.91
C GLY A 130 9.04 -0.49 22.92
N ALA A 131 8.49 0.63 22.44
CA ALA A 131 7.03 0.77 22.29
C ALA A 131 6.46 -0.23 21.28
N THR A 132 5.22 -0.64 21.51
CA THR A 132 4.47 -1.47 20.57
C THR A 132 3.71 -0.58 19.59
N VAL A 133 4.02 -0.69 18.31
CA VAL A 133 3.29 -0.03 17.22
C VAL A 133 2.40 -1.06 16.54
N THR A 134 1.15 -0.70 16.22
CA THR A 134 0.27 -1.56 15.44
C THR A 134 -0.09 -0.89 14.12
N VAL A 135 0.05 -1.63 13.02
CA VAL A 135 -0.35 -1.16 11.69
C VAL A 135 -1.55 -1.97 11.23
N THR A 136 -2.64 -1.28 10.93
CA THR A 136 -3.88 -1.91 10.45
C THR A 136 -4.14 -1.51 9.00
N VAL A 137 -4.42 -2.49 8.16
CA VAL A 137 -4.83 -2.30 6.76
C VAL A 137 -6.31 -2.62 6.64
N SER A 138 -7.10 -1.63 6.24
CA SER A 138 -8.56 -1.79 6.08
C SER A 138 -8.96 -1.55 4.63
N ALA A 139 -9.99 -2.23 4.17
CA ALA A 139 -10.65 -1.95 2.90
C ALA A 139 -12.03 -1.33 3.15
N ALA A 140 -12.47 -0.45 2.25
CA ALA A 140 -13.82 0.13 2.31
C ALA A 140 -14.93 -0.92 2.08
N ASN A 141 -14.59 -2.05 1.47
CA ASN A 141 -15.48 -3.17 1.23
C ASN A 141 -14.84 -4.46 1.79
N GLU A 142 -15.51 -5.13 2.70
CA GLU A 142 -15.08 -6.37 3.34
C GLU A 142 -14.84 -7.52 2.34
N ALA A 143 -15.40 -7.41 1.12
CA ALA A 143 -15.09 -8.35 0.05
C ALA A 143 -13.59 -8.43 -0.29
N TRP A 144 -12.78 -7.47 0.14
CA TRP A 144 -11.33 -7.46 -0.04
C TRP A 144 -10.55 -8.06 1.13
N ASN A 145 -11.21 -8.35 2.25
CA ASN A 145 -10.57 -9.07 3.34
C ASN A 145 -10.18 -10.48 2.86
N ASP A 146 -9.11 -11.02 3.40
CA ASP A 146 -8.59 -12.36 3.09
C ASP A 146 -8.15 -12.58 1.63
N VAL A 147 -7.89 -11.48 0.90
CA VAL A 147 -7.27 -11.54 -0.43
C VAL A 147 -5.80 -11.92 -0.28
N GLN A 148 -5.42 -13.08 -0.79
CA GLN A 148 -4.03 -13.57 -0.75
C GLN A 148 -3.18 -12.98 -1.87
N TYR A 149 -3.76 -12.81 -3.06
CA TYR A 149 -3.06 -12.29 -4.24
C TYR A 149 -3.87 -11.18 -4.88
N ALA A 150 -3.20 -10.11 -5.27
CA ALA A 150 -3.80 -8.98 -5.97
C ALA A 150 -2.96 -8.59 -7.18
N VAL A 151 -3.64 -8.31 -8.29
CA VAL A 151 -3.02 -7.79 -9.51
C VAL A 151 -3.62 -6.44 -9.82
N GLY A 152 -2.77 -5.44 -9.99
CA GLY A 152 -3.20 -4.10 -10.39
C GLY A 152 -3.56 -4.04 -11.86
N ALA A 153 -4.69 -3.41 -12.19
CA ALA A 153 -5.09 -3.11 -13.56
C ALA A 153 -5.18 -1.60 -13.78
N LEU A 154 -4.86 -1.17 -15.00
CA LEU A 154 -4.87 0.25 -15.34
C LEU A 154 -6.27 0.78 -15.64
N TYR A 155 -7.11 -0.05 -16.23
CA TYR A 155 -8.47 0.34 -16.65
C TYR A 155 -9.50 -0.68 -16.15
N SER A 156 -10.66 -0.17 -15.69
CA SER A 156 -11.87 -0.96 -15.57
C SER A 156 -12.56 -0.94 -16.94
N LEU A 157 -12.86 -2.09 -17.50
CA LEU A 157 -13.48 -2.22 -18.83
C LEU A 157 -15.00 -2.36 -18.73
N VAL A 158 -15.46 -3.13 -17.75
CA VAL A 158 -16.87 -3.38 -17.47
C VAL A 158 -17.13 -3.08 -15.99
N GLN A 159 -18.20 -2.38 -15.70
CA GLN A 159 -18.69 -2.11 -14.36
C GLN A 159 -20.20 -2.28 -14.37
N ASP A 160 -20.75 -3.00 -13.39
CA ASP A 160 -22.17 -3.27 -13.23
C ASP A 160 -22.82 -3.82 -14.51
N GLY A 161 -22.10 -4.69 -15.25
CA GLY A 161 -22.54 -5.31 -16.49
C GLY A 161 -22.50 -4.40 -17.73
N ALA A 162 -22.02 -3.17 -17.60
CA ALA A 162 -21.92 -2.20 -18.69
C ALA A 162 -20.46 -1.86 -19.03
N VAL A 163 -20.18 -1.64 -20.32
CA VAL A 163 -18.87 -1.17 -20.77
C VAL A 163 -18.64 0.27 -20.27
N VAL A 164 -17.48 0.50 -19.65
CA VAL A 164 -17.09 1.83 -19.14
C VAL A 164 -16.87 2.80 -20.32
N SER A 165 -17.43 3.99 -20.24
CA SER A 165 -17.26 5.04 -21.25
C SER A 165 -15.90 5.75 -21.12
N GLY A 166 -15.45 6.40 -22.20
CA GLY A 166 -14.23 7.22 -22.19
C GLY A 166 -12.92 6.41 -22.18
N LEU A 167 -12.96 5.13 -22.48
CA LEU A 167 -11.75 4.32 -22.61
C LEU A 167 -10.86 4.79 -23.77
N PRO A 168 -9.52 4.75 -23.62
CA PRO A 168 -8.60 5.07 -24.71
C PRO A 168 -8.84 4.23 -25.96
N SER A 169 -8.91 4.84 -27.14
CA SER A 169 -9.22 4.20 -28.41
C SER A 169 -8.02 3.50 -29.08
N GLY A 170 -6.81 3.65 -28.54
CA GLY A 170 -5.61 3.09 -29.17
C GLY A 170 -5.63 1.57 -29.27
N VAL A 171 -5.29 1.06 -30.47
CA VAL A 171 -5.19 -0.37 -30.75
C VAL A 171 -3.82 -0.89 -30.32
N ASN A 172 -3.79 -1.87 -29.43
CA ASN A 172 -2.57 -2.42 -28.83
C ASN A 172 -2.76 -3.91 -28.48
N PRO A 173 -1.67 -4.67 -28.23
CA PRO A 173 -1.78 -5.93 -27.51
C PRO A 173 -2.43 -5.68 -26.15
N ARG A 174 -3.29 -6.57 -25.71
CA ARG A 174 -4.06 -6.43 -24.46
C ARG A 174 -4.07 -7.73 -23.68
N THR A 175 -4.06 -7.57 -22.36
CA THR A 175 -4.41 -8.63 -21.42
C THR A 175 -5.49 -8.09 -20.50
N ALA A 176 -6.56 -8.83 -20.34
CA ALA A 176 -7.64 -8.50 -19.43
C ALA A 176 -8.01 -9.70 -18.56
N VAL A 177 -8.58 -9.42 -17.40
CA VAL A 177 -9.16 -10.42 -16.52
C VAL A 177 -10.56 -9.95 -16.12
N GLY A 178 -11.50 -10.88 -16.11
CA GLY A 178 -12.88 -10.64 -15.72
C GLY A 178 -13.40 -11.71 -14.77
N VAL A 179 -14.51 -11.42 -14.10
CA VAL A 179 -15.27 -12.39 -13.32
C VAL A 179 -16.71 -12.30 -13.77
N THR A 180 -17.29 -13.42 -14.16
CA THR A 180 -18.69 -13.53 -14.56
C THR A 180 -19.62 -13.57 -13.35
N ALA A 181 -20.93 -13.43 -13.55
CA ALA A 181 -21.91 -13.41 -12.46
C ALA A 181 -21.95 -14.73 -11.66
N ASP A 182 -21.56 -15.84 -12.25
CA ASP A 182 -21.45 -17.15 -11.59
C ASP A 182 -20.09 -17.39 -10.90
N GLY A 183 -19.20 -16.38 -10.92
CA GLY A 183 -17.89 -16.44 -10.28
C GLY A 183 -16.77 -17.00 -11.15
N THR A 184 -17.05 -17.36 -12.41
CA THR A 184 -16.02 -17.85 -13.32
C THR A 184 -15.01 -16.76 -13.65
N VAL A 185 -13.71 -17.05 -13.47
CA VAL A 185 -12.62 -16.14 -13.83
C VAL A 185 -12.28 -16.31 -15.30
N VAL A 186 -12.30 -15.23 -16.07
CA VAL A 186 -11.99 -15.19 -17.49
C VAL A 186 -10.69 -14.44 -17.72
N PHE A 187 -9.75 -15.05 -18.40
CA PHE A 187 -8.54 -14.40 -18.90
C PHE A 187 -8.65 -14.19 -20.40
N TYR A 188 -8.36 -12.97 -20.83
CA TYR A 188 -8.34 -12.61 -22.23
C TYR A 188 -6.98 -12.03 -22.61
N THR A 189 -6.41 -12.53 -23.71
CA THR A 189 -5.18 -11.98 -24.28
C THR A 189 -5.34 -11.82 -25.80
N ILE A 190 -4.80 -10.75 -26.34
CA ILE A 190 -4.69 -10.51 -27.77
C ILE A 190 -3.31 -9.98 -28.12
N ASP A 191 -2.71 -10.59 -29.14
CA ASP A 191 -1.49 -10.09 -29.76
C ASP A 191 -1.74 -8.75 -30.46
N GLY A 192 -0.69 -7.99 -30.68
CA GLY A 192 -0.79 -6.74 -31.42
C GLY A 192 0.58 -6.23 -31.87
N ARG A 193 0.58 -5.14 -32.63
CA ARG A 193 1.78 -4.52 -33.21
C ARG A 193 2.61 -5.48 -34.08
N ARG A 194 1.98 -6.48 -34.68
CA ARG A 194 2.62 -7.47 -35.55
C ARG A 194 2.03 -7.35 -36.95
N SER A 195 2.76 -6.74 -37.86
CA SER A 195 2.32 -6.57 -39.26
C SER A 195 1.98 -7.92 -39.89
N GLY A 196 0.85 -7.99 -40.58
CA GLY A 196 0.37 -9.21 -41.28
C GLY A 196 -0.17 -10.30 -40.33
N HIS A 197 -0.17 -10.09 -39.01
CA HIS A 197 -0.67 -11.05 -38.04
C HIS A 197 -1.77 -10.47 -37.12
N SER A 198 -1.45 -9.45 -36.33
CA SER A 198 -2.42 -8.80 -35.47
C SER A 198 -2.02 -7.35 -35.19
N ILE A 199 -2.96 -6.44 -35.32
CA ILE A 199 -2.80 -5.05 -34.93
C ILE A 199 -3.13 -4.83 -33.43
N GLY A 200 -3.83 -5.77 -32.80
CA GLY A 200 -4.35 -5.68 -31.43
C GLY A 200 -5.81 -5.25 -31.37
N ALA A 201 -6.25 -4.82 -30.21
CA ALA A 201 -7.59 -4.31 -29.96
C ALA A 201 -7.58 -2.98 -29.19
N SER A 202 -8.64 -2.19 -29.35
CA SER A 202 -8.95 -1.10 -28.43
C SER A 202 -9.50 -1.64 -27.11
N LEU A 203 -9.49 -0.83 -26.04
CA LEU A 203 -10.02 -1.27 -24.74
C LEU A 203 -11.54 -1.53 -24.77
N SER A 204 -12.26 -0.89 -25.67
CA SER A 204 -13.71 -1.11 -25.84
C SER A 204 -14.05 -2.35 -26.68
N GLN A 205 -13.07 -2.98 -27.34
CA GLN A 205 -13.22 -4.23 -28.09
C GLN A 205 -12.87 -5.47 -27.25
N VAL A 206 -12.19 -5.28 -26.15
CA VAL A 206 -11.83 -6.33 -25.19
C VAL A 206 -13.01 -6.62 -24.27
#